data_9cc967b7b39b5a1dbd1459f26160f752
#
_entry.id   9cc967b7b39b5a1dbd1459f26160f752
#
_cell.length_a   1.000
_cell.length_b   1.000
_cell.length_c   1.000
_cell.angle_alpha   90.00
_cell.angle_beta   90.00
_cell.angle_gamma   90.00
#
_symmetry.space_group_name_H-M   'P 1'
#
loop_
_entity.id
_entity.type
_entity.pdbx_description
1 polymer ?
#
loop_
_entity_poly.entity_id
_entity_poly.type
_entity_poly.pdbx_seq_one_letter_code
_entity_poly.pdbx_strand_id
1 'polypeptide(L)'
;RVNPIRITWNERVREETFQTLIQYDKCQNNSLLLWLLNRKTDISSEPLLNSIHVQLRNPQTIVVQVKEEKLSGYVQSEDEYIYVNDSGKIVLKQTEKLQDVLLLSGITADTTEVGEQLVSDDTGVFADFLDIAAILRSEAITADSLGKSDDGGYYIVMGKVKVLLGKDIYMEEKISELNDLLSKLEGLSGTLHLEEYDSTKDSIIFTKDS
;
A
#
# COMPACT_ATOMS: atom_id res chain seq x y z
N ARG A 1 9.47 -36.98 -13.10
CA ARG A 1 9.96 -35.69 -12.58
C ARG A 1 8.91 -34.65 -12.93
N VAL A 2 8.29 -34.09 -11.92
CA VAL A 2 7.39 -32.94 -12.08
C VAL A 2 8.26 -31.76 -12.49
N ASN A 3 7.99 -31.21 -13.64
CA ASN A 3 8.61 -30.00 -14.17
C ASN A 3 7.54 -28.91 -14.26
N PRO A 4 7.87 -27.65 -14.27
CA PRO A 4 8.08 -26.76 -13.14
C PRO A 4 6.78 -26.16 -12.62
N ILE A 5 6.74 -25.85 -11.34
CA ILE A 5 5.79 -24.92 -10.78
C ILE A 5 6.06 -23.58 -11.47
N ARG A 6 5.07 -23.02 -12.16
CA ARG A 6 5.09 -21.62 -12.54
C ARG A 6 4.40 -20.84 -11.44
N ILE A 7 5.18 -20.06 -10.70
CA ILE A 7 4.67 -19.14 -9.72
C ILE A 7 4.58 -17.79 -10.39
N THR A 8 3.39 -17.17 -10.36
CA THR A 8 3.19 -15.78 -10.74
C THR A 8 2.86 -15.01 -9.47
N TRP A 9 3.76 -14.13 -9.04
CA TRP A 9 3.62 -13.35 -7.81
C TRP A 9 3.90 -11.86 -8.02
N ASN A 10 3.57 -11.08 -7.02
CA ASN A 10 4.09 -9.76 -6.76
C ASN A 10 5.38 -9.86 -5.91
N GLU A 11 6.10 -8.76 -5.72
CA GLU A 11 7.54 -8.70 -5.48
C GLU A 11 8.02 -8.85 -4.02
N ARG A 12 7.13 -8.96 -3.02
CA ARG A 12 7.51 -8.75 -1.60
C ARG A 12 7.64 -10.01 -0.76
N VAL A 13 6.95 -11.08 -1.11
CA VAL A 13 6.99 -12.35 -0.36
C VAL A 13 8.00 -13.31 -0.97
N ARG A 14 8.84 -13.94 -0.13
CA ARG A 14 9.92 -14.82 -0.59
C ARG A 14 9.39 -16.15 -1.12
N GLU A 15 10.06 -16.71 -2.11
CA GLU A 15 9.71 -18.00 -2.71
C GLU A 15 9.68 -19.15 -1.68
N GLU A 16 10.58 -19.14 -0.70
CA GLU A 16 10.68 -20.14 0.37
C GLU A 16 9.40 -20.18 1.23
N THR A 17 8.79 -19.02 1.50
CA THR A 17 7.52 -18.91 2.22
C THR A 17 6.41 -19.65 1.49
N PHE A 18 6.32 -19.48 0.16
CA PHE A 18 5.32 -20.19 -0.66
C PHE A 18 5.54 -21.68 -0.68
N GLN A 19 6.79 -22.14 -0.82
CA GLN A 19 7.11 -23.56 -0.83
C GLN A 19 6.68 -24.23 0.48
N THR A 20 6.84 -23.52 1.59
CA THR A 20 6.40 -23.98 2.91
C THR A 20 4.87 -24.03 2.99
N LEU A 21 4.18 -22.95 2.61
CA LEU A 21 2.72 -22.85 2.67
C LEU A 21 2.03 -23.91 1.80
N ILE A 22 2.51 -24.16 0.60
CA ILE A 22 1.92 -25.18 -0.31
C ILE A 22 2.44 -26.60 -0.05
N GLN A 23 3.24 -26.82 1.01
CA GLN A 23 3.80 -28.12 1.36
C GLN A 23 4.52 -28.81 0.18
N TYR A 24 5.27 -28.01 -0.61
CA TYR A 24 5.92 -28.47 -1.83
C TYR A 24 6.80 -29.68 -1.62
N ASP A 25 7.60 -29.72 -0.55
CA ASP A 25 8.53 -30.79 -0.24
C ASP A 25 7.85 -32.14 -0.05
N LYS A 26 6.60 -32.16 0.42
CA LYS A 26 5.83 -33.40 0.61
C LYS A 26 5.26 -33.95 -0.71
N CYS A 27 5.20 -33.13 -1.76
CA CYS A 27 4.48 -33.45 -2.99
C CYS A 27 5.33 -33.30 -4.26
N GLN A 28 6.67 -33.24 -4.16
CA GLN A 28 7.60 -32.93 -5.26
C GLN A 28 7.43 -33.74 -6.53
N ASN A 29 6.82 -34.93 -6.47
CA ASN A 29 6.65 -35.82 -7.60
C ASN A 29 5.21 -36.04 -8.05
N ASN A 30 4.24 -35.35 -7.44
CA ASN A 30 2.82 -35.55 -7.73
C ASN A 30 2.04 -34.23 -7.76
N SER A 31 1.90 -33.67 -8.95
CA SER A 31 1.16 -32.41 -9.17
C SER A 31 -0.32 -32.49 -8.80
N LEU A 32 -0.95 -33.66 -9.01
CA LEU A 32 -2.36 -33.85 -8.65
C LEU A 32 -2.52 -33.86 -7.12
N LEU A 33 -1.61 -34.51 -6.39
CA LEU A 33 -1.63 -34.53 -4.94
C LEU A 33 -1.36 -33.11 -4.38
N LEU A 34 -0.39 -32.40 -4.94
CA LEU A 34 -0.09 -31.02 -4.56
C LEU A 34 -1.32 -30.12 -4.78
N TRP A 35 -1.97 -30.21 -5.94
CA TRP A 35 -3.20 -29.49 -6.21
C TRP A 35 -4.34 -29.85 -5.26
N LEU A 36 -4.54 -31.14 -4.97
CA LEU A 36 -5.61 -31.62 -4.10
C LEU A 36 -5.44 -31.13 -2.65
N LEU A 37 -4.22 -31.16 -2.13
CA LEU A 37 -3.90 -30.72 -0.77
C LEU A 37 -3.99 -29.18 -0.62
N ASN A 38 -3.73 -28.45 -1.69
CA ASN A 38 -3.72 -26.98 -1.68
C ASN A 38 -4.94 -26.33 -2.30
N ARG A 39 -6.06 -27.04 -2.38
CA ARG A 39 -7.36 -26.44 -2.80
C ARG A 39 -7.83 -25.33 -1.87
N LYS A 40 -7.42 -25.38 -0.62
CA LYS A 40 -7.64 -24.35 0.41
C LYS A 40 -6.35 -24.24 1.21
N THR A 41 -5.42 -23.42 0.75
CA THR A 41 -4.18 -23.12 1.49
C THR A 41 -4.52 -22.13 2.60
N ASP A 42 -4.13 -22.44 3.83
CA ASP A 42 -4.22 -21.51 4.95
C ASP A 42 -3.07 -20.52 4.86
N ILE A 43 -3.38 -19.24 4.75
CA ILE A 43 -2.44 -18.12 4.65
C ILE A 43 -2.47 -17.22 5.88
N SER A 44 -3.14 -17.64 6.96
CA SER A 44 -3.31 -16.83 8.17
C SER A 44 -2.00 -16.49 8.87
N SER A 45 -0.95 -17.28 8.63
CA SER A 45 0.39 -17.02 9.15
C SER A 45 1.18 -15.97 8.36
N GLU A 46 0.67 -15.54 7.20
CA GLU A 46 1.37 -14.61 6.29
C GLU A 46 0.46 -13.41 5.96
N PRO A 47 0.41 -12.40 6.83
CA PRO A 47 -0.49 -11.26 6.65
C PRO A 47 -0.25 -10.42 5.40
N LEU A 48 0.94 -10.54 4.78
CA LEU A 48 1.23 -9.93 3.47
C LEU A 48 0.53 -10.63 2.30
N LEU A 49 -0.07 -11.80 2.52
CA LEU A 49 -0.77 -12.54 1.48
C LEU A 49 -2.27 -12.31 1.57
N ASN A 50 -2.85 -11.88 0.46
CA ASN A 50 -4.29 -11.77 0.29
C ASN A 50 -4.90 -13.11 -0.15
N SER A 51 -4.28 -13.78 -1.12
CA SER A 51 -4.76 -15.09 -1.59
C SER A 51 -3.69 -15.91 -2.30
N ILE A 52 -3.82 -17.24 -2.21
CA ILE A 52 -3.06 -18.20 -2.99
C ILE A 52 -4.04 -19.10 -3.73
N HIS A 53 -3.89 -19.21 -5.05
CA HIS A 53 -4.67 -20.11 -5.88
C HIS A 53 -3.76 -21.11 -6.60
N VAL A 54 -3.93 -22.39 -6.28
CA VAL A 54 -3.18 -23.47 -6.93
C VAL A 54 -4.05 -24.12 -8.03
N GLN A 55 -3.60 -24.02 -9.27
CA GLN A 55 -4.30 -24.54 -10.44
C GLN A 55 -3.49 -25.64 -11.13
N LEU A 56 -4.12 -26.74 -11.43
CA LEU A 56 -3.54 -27.81 -12.25
C LEU A 56 -3.76 -27.47 -13.74
N ARG A 57 -2.71 -27.08 -14.44
CA ARG A 57 -2.77 -26.76 -15.86
C ARG A 57 -2.75 -28.03 -16.74
N ASN A 58 -1.95 -28.99 -16.36
CA ASN A 58 -1.88 -30.34 -16.95
C ASN A 58 -1.28 -31.30 -15.90
N PRO A 59 -1.28 -32.63 -16.14
CA PRO A 59 -0.80 -33.60 -15.14
C PRO A 59 0.63 -33.39 -14.63
N GLN A 60 1.41 -32.55 -15.30
CA GLN A 60 2.82 -32.30 -14.97
C GLN A 60 3.11 -30.83 -14.61
N THR A 61 2.11 -29.93 -14.71
CA THR A 61 2.32 -28.51 -14.51
C THR A 61 1.27 -27.92 -13.57
N ILE A 62 1.75 -27.28 -12.51
CA ILE A 62 0.94 -26.49 -11.57
C ILE A 62 1.24 -25.01 -11.78
N VAL A 63 0.21 -24.20 -11.74
CA VAL A 63 0.31 -22.75 -11.68
C VAL A 63 -0.16 -22.30 -10.30
N VAL A 64 0.71 -21.62 -9.57
CA VAL A 64 0.39 -20.99 -8.29
C VAL A 64 0.25 -19.50 -8.55
N GLN A 65 -0.96 -18.99 -8.39
CA GLN A 65 -1.25 -17.55 -8.45
C GLN A 65 -1.26 -17.02 -7.02
N VAL A 66 -0.43 -16.04 -6.77
CA VAL A 66 -0.30 -15.38 -5.47
C VAL A 66 -0.77 -13.94 -5.63
N LYS A 67 -1.58 -13.49 -4.70
CA LYS A 67 -1.98 -12.09 -4.60
C LYS A 67 -1.52 -11.58 -3.23
N GLU A 68 -0.63 -10.60 -3.26
CA GLU A 68 -0.17 -9.91 -2.05
C GLU A 68 -1.15 -8.84 -1.60
N GLU A 69 -1.12 -8.52 -0.31
CA GLU A 69 -1.82 -7.37 0.25
C GLU A 69 -1.23 -6.07 -0.31
N LYS A 70 -2.12 -5.13 -0.60
CA LYS A 70 -1.72 -3.79 -1.00
C LYS A 70 -1.41 -2.99 0.26
N LEU A 71 -0.24 -2.35 0.27
CA LEU A 71 0.12 -1.44 1.33
C LEU A 71 -0.48 -0.06 1.05
N SER A 72 -1.28 0.46 1.98
CA SER A 72 -1.83 1.82 1.91
C SER A 72 -0.86 2.85 2.43
N GLY A 73 -0.05 2.47 3.40
CA GLY A 73 0.95 3.32 4.00
C GLY A 73 1.67 2.63 5.13
N TYR A 74 2.52 3.40 5.81
CA TYR A 74 3.16 2.97 7.04
C TYR A 74 3.15 4.09 8.08
N VAL A 75 3.19 3.70 9.35
CA VAL A 75 3.48 4.56 10.48
C VAL A 75 4.84 4.20 11.06
N GLN A 76 5.54 5.18 11.60
CA GLN A 76 6.80 4.97 12.29
C GLN A 76 6.55 4.93 13.80
N SER A 77 6.99 3.86 14.45
CA SER A 77 6.94 3.69 15.90
C SER A 77 8.32 3.34 16.40
N GLU A 78 8.95 4.24 17.17
CA GLU A 78 10.33 4.09 17.65
C GLU A 78 11.30 3.74 16.50
N ASP A 79 11.88 2.54 16.52
CA ASP A 79 12.85 2.06 15.53
C ASP A 79 12.21 1.14 14.46
N GLU A 80 10.88 1.06 14.40
CA GLU A 80 10.18 0.14 13.50
C GLU A 80 9.21 0.87 12.57
N TYR A 81 9.03 0.30 11.38
CA TYR A 81 8.06 0.70 10.37
C TYR A 81 6.92 -0.30 10.35
N ILE A 82 5.70 0.18 10.60
CA ILE A 82 4.48 -0.61 10.69
C ILE A 82 3.63 -0.33 9.46
N TYR A 83 3.48 -1.32 8.61
CA TYR A 83 2.78 -1.19 7.33
C TYR A 83 1.35 -1.70 7.44
N VAL A 84 0.42 -0.93 6.88
CA VAL A 84 -1.01 -1.22 6.90
C VAL A 84 -1.56 -1.39 5.49
N ASN A 85 -2.58 -2.23 5.38
CA ASN A 85 -3.36 -2.40 4.14
C ASN A 85 -4.53 -1.40 4.06
N ASP A 86 -5.35 -1.51 3.03
CA ASP A 86 -6.50 -0.63 2.76
C ASP A 86 -7.56 -0.65 3.87
N SER A 87 -7.62 -1.70 4.67
CA SER A 87 -8.53 -1.77 5.82
C SER A 87 -7.91 -1.27 7.13
N GLY A 88 -6.66 -0.80 7.12
CA GLY A 88 -5.93 -0.39 8.31
C GLY A 88 -5.38 -1.56 9.14
N LYS A 89 -5.38 -2.78 8.59
CA LYS A 89 -4.79 -3.95 9.23
C LYS A 89 -3.27 -3.92 9.09
N ILE A 90 -2.54 -4.21 10.17
CA ILE A 90 -1.09 -4.33 10.18
C ILE A 90 -0.70 -5.62 9.45
N VAL A 91 0.06 -5.48 8.35
CA VAL A 91 0.44 -6.61 7.49
C VAL A 91 1.93 -6.88 7.48
N LEU A 92 2.74 -5.90 7.91
CA LEU A 92 4.18 -6.05 8.00
C LEU A 92 4.73 -5.11 9.07
N LYS A 93 5.76 -5.55 9.77
CA LYS A 93 6.53 -4.78 10.74
C LYS A 93 8.01 -5.08 10.55
N GLN A 94 8.83 -4.08 10.41
CA GLN A 94 10.27 -4.25 10.19
C GLN A 94 11.07 -2.99 10.55
N THR A 95 12.38 -3.14 10.71
CA THR A 95 13.32 -2.04 11.05
C THR A 95 13.86 -1.31 9.82
N GLU A 96 13.71 -1.90 8.62
CA GLU A 96 14.14 -1.28 7.37
C GLU A 96 12.93 -0.69 6.63
N LYS A 97 13.07 0.56 6.17
CA LYS A 97 12.00 1.22 5.40
C LYS A 97 11.88 0.63 4.00
N LEU A 98 10.65 0.24 3.61
CA LEU A 98 10.35 -0.07 2.21
C LEU A 98 10.32 1.21 1.37
N GLN A 99 10.81 1.09 0.13
CA GLN A 99 10.70 2.15 -0.87
C GLN A 99 9.27 2.25 -1.39
N ASP A 100 8.90 3.42 -1.88
CA ASP A 100 7.63 3.70 -2.57
C ASP A 100 6.37 3.33 -1.75
N VAL A 101 6.43 3.49 -0.43
CA VAL A 101 5.28 3.36 0.47
C VAL A 101 5.06 4.67 1.20
N LEU A 102 3.81 5.13 1.24
CA LEU A 102 3.38 6.40 1.82
C LEU A 102 3.56 6.42 3.34
N LEU A 103 4.25 7.44 3.86
CA LEU A 103 4.29 7.71 5.30
C LEU A 103 2.99 8.38 5.75
N LEU A 104 2.29 7.80 6.72
CA LEU A 104 1.14 8.39 7.41
C LEU A 104 1.67 9.20 8.61
N SER A 105 1.95 10.48 8.37
CA SER A 105 2.65 11.34 9.32
C SER A 105 1.73 11.84 10.44
N GLY A 106 2.19 11.75 11.67
CA GLY A 106 1.43 12.20 12.85
C GLY A 106 0.44 11.19 13.40
N ILE A 107 0.46 9.95 12.85
CA ILE A 107 -0.29 8.83 13.42
C ILE A 107 0.61 8.09 14.40
N THR A 108 0.14 7.92 15.63
CA THR A 108 0.74 7.04 16.64
C THR A 108 0.02 5.70 16.63
N ALA A 109 0.77 4.62 16.78
CA ALA A 109 0.21 3.27 16.83
C ALA A 109 0.20 2.76 18.27
N ASP A 110 -0.98 2.55 18.85
CA ASP A 110 -1.14 1.92 20.17
C ASP A 110 -0.99 0.41 20.08
N THR A 111 -1.37 -0.17 18.95
CA THR A 111 -1.23 -1.61 18.63
C THR A 111 -0.19 -1.77 17.56
N THR A 112 0.74 -2.71 17.75
CA THR A 112 1.83 -2.98 16.82
C THR A 112 1.93 -4.45 16.39
N GLU A 113 0.95 -5.28 16.73
CA GLU A 113 0.95 -6.71 16.41
C GLU A 113 0.52 -6.95 14.96
N VAL A 114 1.34 -7.69 14.22
CA VAL A 114 1.02 -8.05 12.83
C VAL A 114 -0.21 -8.95 12.78
N GLY A 115 -1.15 -8.60 11.91
CA GLY A 115 -2.43 -9.29 11.77
C GLY A 115 -3.59 -8.60 12.49
N GLU A 116 -3.33 -7.62 13.35
CA GLU A 116 -4.34 -6.84 14.05
C GLU A 116 -4.66 -5.52 13.33
N GLN A 117 -5.78 -4.90 13.71
CA GLN A 117 -6.13 -3.54 13.28
C GLN A 117 -5.19 -2.55 13.97
N LEU A 118 -4.64 -1.61 13.22
CA LEU A 118 -3.91 -0.50 13.82
C LEU A 118 -4.91 0.36 14.61
N VAL A 119 -4.63 0.52 15.89
CA VAL A 119 -5.34 1.45 16.76
C VAL A 119 -4.51 2.73 16.88
N SER A 120 -5.15 3.85 16.65
CA SER A 120 -4.52 5.18 16.68
C SER A 120 -5.30 6.08 17.65
N ASP A 121 -4.60 7.02 18.27
CA ASP A 121 -5.19 8.05 19.14
C ASP A 121 -6.27 8.87 18.42
N ASP A 122 -6.14 9.11 17.12
CA ASP A 122 -7.11 9.78 16.27
C ASP A 122 -7.61 8.84 15.16
N THR A 123 -8.63 8.04 15.50
CA THR A 123 -9.22 7.07 14.58
C THR A 123 -9.87 7.72 13.35
N GLY A 124 -10.37 8.95 13.47
CA GLY A 124 -10.96 9.70 12.38
C GLY A 124 -9.89 10.09 11.34
N VAL A 125 -8.79 10.67 11.79
CA VAL A 125 -7.67 11.05 10.91
C VAL A 125 -7.04 9.83 10.24
N PHE A 126 -6.93 8.73 10.95
CA PHE A 126 -6.39 7.51 10.37
C PHE A 126 -7.29 6.95 9.25
N ALA A 127 -8.61 6.98 9.43
CA ALA A 127 -9.56 6.59 8.38
C ALA A 127 -9.45 7.50 7.15
N ASP A 128 -9.43 8.82 7.34
CA ASP A 128 -9.25 9.79 6.27
C ASP A 128 -7.92 9.57 5.50
N PHE A 129 -6.85 9.21 6.22
CA PHE A 129 -5.56 8.89 5.58
C PHE A 129 -5.63 7.66 4.70
N LEU A 130 -6.35 6.61 5.11
CA LEU A 130 -6.55 5.42 4.29
C LEU A 130 -7.36 5.74 3.03
N ASP A 131 -8.38 6.57 3.14
CA ASP A 131 -9.20 7.00 2.01
C ASP A 131 -8.37 7.85 1.02
N ILE A 132 -7.62 8.84 1.50
CA ILE A 132 -6.71 9.64 0.66
C ILE A 132 -5.65 8.75 0.00
N ALA A 133 -5.05 7.82 0.73
CA ALA A 133 -4.07 6.87 0.18
C ALA A 133 -4.67 5.99 -0.92
N ALA A 134 -5.95 5.60 -0.79
CA ALA A 134 -6.66 4.84 -1.82
C ALA A 134 -6.88 5.68 -3.08
N ILE A 135 -7.24 6.96 -2.96
CA ILE A 135 -7.41 7.88 -4.08
C ILE A 135 -6.06 8.13 -4.78
N LEU A 136 -4.99 8.44 -4.03
CA LEU A 136 -3.63 8.62 -4.60
C LEU A 136 -3.21 7.40 -5.43
N ARG A 137 -3.47 6.21 -4.92
CA ARG A 137 -3.15 4.96 -5.62
C ARG A 137 -4.01 4.75 -6.86
N SER A 138 -5.30 5.09 -6.84
CA SER A 138 -6.18 4.97 -8.01
C SER A 138 -5.73 5.87 -9.15
N GLU A 139 -5.17 7.04 -8.83
CA GLU A 139 -4.57 8.00 -9.76
C GLU A 139 -3.10 7.68 -10.10
N ALA A 140 -2.55 6.57 -9.57
CA ALA A 140 -1.14 6.18 -9.73
C ALA A 140 -0.13 7.26 -9.26
N ILE A 141 -0.51 8.07 -8.27
CA ILE A 141 0.34 9.12 -7.68
C ILE A 141 1.14 8.52 -6.52
N THR A 142 2.46 8.67 -6.58
CA THR A 142 3.36 8.30 -5.49
C THR A 142 3.71 9.55 -4.68
N ALA A 143 3.43 9.51 -3.39
CA ALA A 143 3.81 10.55 -2.44
C ALA A 143 4.71 9.98 -1.35
N ASP A 144 5.60 10.81 -0.79
CA ASP A 144 6.52 10.42 0.29
C ASP A 144 5.79 10.36 1.63
N SER A 145 4.92 11.35 1.88
CA SER A 145 4.15 11.41 3.12
C SER A 145 2.78 12.08 2.93
N LEU A 146 1.85 11.69 3.78
CA LEU A 146 0.54 12.29 3.99
C LEU A 146 0.46 12.76 5.44
N GLY A 147 0.04 13.98 5.67
CA GLY A 147 -0.07 14.56 7.01
C GLY A 147 -1.28 15.46 7.14
N LYS A 148 -1.57 15.85 8.39
CA LYS A 148 -2.59 16.82 8.76
C LYS A 148 -1.95 18.05 9.36
N SER A 149 -2.35 19.23 8.95
CA SER A 149 -1.89 20.50 9.48
C SER A 149 -2.69 20.89 10.72
N ASP A 150 -2.18 21.84 11.52
CA ASP A 150 -2.82 22.32 12.75
C ASP A 150 -4.18 22.97 12.50
N ASP A 151 -4.42 23.50 11.31
CA ASP A 151 -5.71 24.07 10.86
C ASP A 151 -6.74 23.00 10.46
N GLY A 152 -6.34 21.73 10.53
CA GLY A 152 -7.15 20.55 10.20
C GLY A 152 -7.18 20.18 8.73
N GLY A 153 -6.39 20.83 7.88
CA GLY A 153 -6.25 20.49 6.47
C GLY A 153 -5.25 19.37 6.24
N TYR A 154 -5.47 18.57 5.19
CA TYR A 154 -4.55 17.51 4.77
C TYR A 154 -3.49 18.04 3.79
N TYR A 155 -2.32 17.46 3.79
CA TYR A 155 -1.27 17.74 2.84
C TYR A 155 -0.49 16.48 2.48
N ILE A 156 0.08 16.45 1.28
CA ILE A 156 1.05 15.43 0.88
C ILE A 156 2.38 16.08 0.54
N VAL A 157 3.45 15.30 0.64
CA VAL A 157 4.80 15.68 0.23
C VAL A 157 5.25 14.76 -0.89
N MET A 158 5.80 15.34 -1.95
CA MET A 158 6.30 14.65 -3.13
C MET A 158 7.68 15.24 -3.47
N GLY A 159 8.74 14.60 -3.03
CA GLY A 159 10.10 15.13 -3.15
C GLY A 159 10.26 16.47 -2.46
N LYS A 160 10.40 17.54 -3.26
CA LYS A 160 10.54 18.93 -2.75
C LYS A 160 9.25 19.75 -2.87
N VAL A 161 8.15 19.12 -3.27
CA VAL A 161 6.86 19.79 -3.41
C VAL A 161 5.95 19.36 -2.27
N LYS A 162 5.41 20.33 -1.54
CA LYS A 162 4.31 20.16 -0.61
C LYS A 162 3.01 20.53 -1.30
N VAL A 163 2.02 19.65 -1.26
CA VAL A 163 0.69 19.89 -1.84
C VAL A 163 -0.30 20.03 -0.69
N LEU A 164 -0.91 21.18 -0.57
CA LEU A 164 -1.96 21.44 0.41
C LEU A 164 -3.30 21.03 -0.18
N LEU A 165 -3.90 19.97 0.36
CA LEU A 165 -5.19 19.44 -0.07
C LEU A 165 -6.35 20.11 0.68
N GLY A 166 -6.06 20.70 1.86
CA GLY A 166 -7.08 21.27 2.72
C GLY A 166 -8.00 20.25 3.35
N LYS A 167 -9.24 20.60 3.62
CA LYS A 167 -10.22 19.71 4.25
C LYS A 167 -10.69 18.64 3.26
N ASP A 168 -11.28 17.57 3.80
CA ASP A 168 -11.84 16.44 3.03
C ASP A 168 -13.12 16.83 2.30
N ILE A 169 -12.97 17.74 1.33
CA ILE A 169 -14.02 18.17 0.42
C ILE A 169 -13.42 18.16 -0.97
N TYR A 170 -14.08 17.49 -1.93
CA TYR A 170 -13.60 17.35 -3.31
C TYR A 170 -12.21 16.69 -3.41
N MET A 171 -11.92 15.72 -2.53
CA MET A 171 -10.59 15.12 -2.45
C MET A 171 -10.21 14.37 -3.74
N GLU A 172 -11.16 13.66 -4.34
CA GLU A 172 -10.95 12.95 -5.61
C GLU A 172 -10.62 13.93 -6.74
N GLU A 173 -11.38 15.04 -6.85
CA GLU A 173 -11.16 16.06 -7.86
C GLU A 173 -9.82 16.78 -7.68
N LYS A 174 -9.44 17.11 -6.43
CA LYS A 174 -8.14 17.72 -6.11
C LYS A 174 -6.97 16.82 -6.49
N ILE A 175 -7.08 15.53 -6.20
CA ILE A 175 -6.03 14.57 -6.52
C ILE A 175 -5.98 14.28 -8.03
N SER A 176 -7.13 14.28 -8.71
CA SER A 176 -7.17 14.18 -10.17
C SER A 176 -6.52 15.41 -10.84
N GLU A 177 -6.80 16.62 -10.36
CA GLU A 177 -6.15 17.84 -10.83
C GLU A 177 -4.64 17.82 -10.55
N LEU A 178 -4.22 17.33 -9.38
CA LEU A 178 -2.80 17.13 -9.09
C LEU A 178 -2.16 16.21 -10.12
N ASN A 179 -2.82 15.12 -10.54
CA ASN A 179 -2.31 14.20 -11.55
C ASN A 179 -2.02 14.92 -12.88
N ASP A 180 -2.90 15.79 -13.32
CA ASP A 180 -2.72 16.59 -14.53
C ASP A 180 -1.56 17.59 -14.43
N LEU A 181 -1.19 17.97 -13.20
CA LEU A 181 -0.13 18.93 -12.93
C LEU A 181 1.26 18.27 -12.68
N LEU A 182 1.34 16.96 -12.46
CA LEU A 182 2.58 16.26 -12.07
C LEU A 182 3.76 16.58 -12.99
N SER A 183 3.54 16.56 -14.30
CA SER A 183 4.59 16.87 -15.29
C SER A 183 5.12 18.31 -15.20
N LYS A 184 4.32 19.24 -14.70
CA LYS A 184 4.69 20.65 -14.51
C LYS A 184 5.42 20.88 -13.18
N LEU A 185 5.23 19.97 -12.21
CA LEU A 185 5.85 20.05 -10.88
C LEU A 185 7.23 19.38 -10.85
N GLU A 186 7.58 18.62 -11.87
CA GLU A 186 8.85 17.90 -11.95
C GLU A 186 10.04 18.87 -11.84
N GLY A 187 10.93 18.60 -10.88
CA GLY A 187 12.11 19.41 -10.62
C GLY A 187 11.86 20.74 -9.89
N LEU A 188 10.62 21.04 -9.53
CA LEU A 188 10.28 22.23 -8.73
C LEU A 188 10.48 21.98 -7.24
N SER A 189 10.60 23.08 -6.47
CA SER A 189 10.57 23.11 -5.02
C SER A 189 9.59 24.20 -4.58
N GLY A 190 8.66 23.86 -3.68
CA GLY A 190 7.66 24.81 -3.23
C GLY A 190 6.36 24.16 -2.77
N THR A 191 5.32 24.97 -2.71
CA THR A 191 3.99 24.56 -2.24
C THR A 191 2.93 24.76 -3.31
N LEU A 192 2.20 23.70 -3.63
CA LEU A 192 1.02 23.71 -4.48
C LEU A 192 -0.23 23.87 -3.60
N HIS A 193 -1.08 24.82 -3.93
CA HIS A 193 -2.25 25.17 -3.18
C HIS A 193 -3.52 24.61 -3.85
N LEU A 194 -4.05 23.53 -3.29
CA LEU A 194 -5.33 22.92 -3.67
C LEU A 194 -6.39 22.99 -2.56
N GLU A 195 -6.06 23.63 -1.42
CA GLU A 195 -6.97 23.75 -0.28
C GLU A 195 -8.23 24.54 -0.59
N GLU A 196 -8.12 25.52 -1.50
CA GLU A 196 -9.25 26.32 -1.97
C GLU A 196 -9.75 25.90 -3.36
N TYR A 197 -9.48 24.66 -3.74
CA TYR A 197 -9.94 24.13 -5.02
C TYR A 197 -11.47 24.24 -5.14
N ASP A 198 -11.88 24.79 -6.26
CA ASP A 198 -13.26 24.90 -6.69
C ASP A 198 -13.29 24.65 -8.20
N SER A 199 -14.08 23.70 -8.65
CA SER A 199 -14.20 23.32 -10.07
C SER A 199 -14.57 24.48 -11.01
N THR A 200 -14.93 25.64 -10.46
CA THR A 200 -15.25 26.87 -11.21
C THR A 200 -14.08 27.85 -11.30
N LYS A 201 -12.96 27.57 -10.58
CA LYS A 201 -11.78 28.45 -10.59
C LYS A 201 -10.74 27.94 -11.61
N ASP A 202 -10.36 28.79 -12.54
CA ASP A 202 -9.38 28.49 -13.61
C ASP A 202 -7.91 28.61 -13.18
N SER A 203 -7.59 28.82 -11.89
CA SER A 203 -6.22 29.06 -11.44
C SER A 203 -5.85 28.31 -10.18
N ILE A 204 -4.76 27.55 -10.25
CA ILE A 204 -4.09 26.92 -9.12
C ILE A 204 -2.80 27.67 -8.83
N ILE A 205 -2.53 27.93 -7.56
CA ILE A 205 -1.37 28.71 -7.11
C ILE A 205 -0.23 27.75 -6.73
N PHE A 206 0.97 28.05 -7.25
CA PHE A 206 2.21 27.41 -6.83
C PHE A 206 3.15 28.47 -6.26
N THR A 207 3.56 28.30 -4.99
CA THR A 207 4.51 29.18 -4.31
C THR A 207 5.88 28.51 -4.29
N LYS A 208 6.86 29.10 -4.98
CA LYS A 208 8.24 28.56 -5.01
C LYS A 208 8.97 28.87 -3.72
N ASP A 209 9.78 27.93 -3.27
CA ASP A 209 10.76 28.17 -2.20
C ASP A 209 11.83 29.14 -2.72
N SER A 210 12.31 29.99 -1.80
CA SER A 210 13.34 31.01 -2.07
C SER A 210 14.73 30.40 -2.02
#